data_4f45a53f487eb7a537e6b64822e5cd47
#
_entry.id   4f45a53f487eb7a537e6b64822e5cd47
#
_cell.length_a   1.000
_cell.length_b   1.000
_cell.length_c   1.000
_cell.angle_alpha   90.00
_cell.angle_beta   90.00
_cell.angle_gamma   90.00
#
_symmetry.space_group_name_H-M   'P 1'
#
loop_
_entity.id
_entity.type
_entity.pdbx_description
1 polymer ?
#
loop_
_entity_poly.entity_id
_entity_poly.type
_entity_poly.pdbx_seq_one_letter_code
_entity_poly.pdbx_strand_id
1 'polypeptide(L)'
;LGPEERIVQAALETIARQVCSRFRSETLTNPQMKTKIPETHGKRARACQAKDLVHTQFETIGTSDDLKTSNQTQHTTKLALTLIKFTKKELHPFIVRACSLFMKKRIKLDDDILQIIINNHDLKTEDETLKTLHGAYRGLINPPPRWAKKGLSFIETETG
;
A
#
# COMPACT_ATOMS: atom_id res chain seq x y z
N LEU A 1 -1.28 -11.42 11.07
CA LEU A 1 -1.12 -12.43 10.02
C LEU A 1 -0.61 -13.71 10.65
N GLY A 2 -1.30 -14.82 10.42
CA GLY A 2 -0.86 -16.16 10.82
C GLY A 2 0.37 -16.63 10.02
N PRO A 3 0.95 -17.77 10.42
CA PRO A 3 2.13 -18.30 9.71
C PRO A 3 1.84 -18.63 8.25
N GLU A 4 0.65 -19.09 7.93
CA GLU A 4 0.25 -19.44 6.57
C GLU A 4 0.15 -18.22 5.66
N GLU A 5 -0.46 -17.13 6.14
CA GLU A 5 -0.53 -15.88 5.39
C GLU A 5 0.85 -15.27 5.16
N ARG A 6 1.78 -15.45 6.09
CA ARG A 6 3.17 -15.00 5.92
C ARG A 6 3.89 -15.74 4.80
N ILE A 7 3.65 -17.05 4.64
CA ILE A 7 4.21 -17.83 3.54
C ILE A 7 3.67 -17.32 2.20
N VAL A 8 2.37 -17.08 2.11
CA VAL A 8 1.75 -16.53 0.90
C VAL A 8 2.29 -15.14 0.58
N GLN A 9 2.46 -14.30 1.61
CA GLN A 9 3.08 -12.98 1.47
C GLN A 9 4.50 -13.08 0.93
N ALA A 10 5.35 -13.92 1.51
CA ALA A 10 6.73 -14.10 1.08
C ALA A 10 6.83 -14.58 -0.38
N ALA A 11 5.93 -15.48 -0.80
CA ALA A 11 5.85 -15.93 -2.18
C ALA A 11 5.45 -14.77 -3.13
N LEU A 12 4.45 -13.96 -2.75
CA LEU A 12 4.02 -12.80 -3.54
C LEU A 12 5.13 -11.74 -3.64
N GLU A 13 5.83 -11.46 -2.54
CA GLU A 13 6.99 -10.56 -2.52
C GLU A 13 8.12 -11.07 -3.43
N THR A 14 8.37 -12.36 -3.44
CA THR A 14 9.39 -12.97 -4.32
C THR A 14 9.05 -12.76 -5.79
N ILE A 15 7.77 -12.98 -6.16
CA ILE A 15 7.29 -12.72 -7.52
C ILE A 15 7.45 -11.22 -7.86
N ALA A 16 7.03 -10.34 -6.97
CA ALA A 16 7.15 -8.90 -7.17
C ALA A 16 8.59 -8.46 -7.35
N ARG A 17 9.52 -8.94 -6.51
CA ARG A 17 10.96 -8.67 -6.63
C ARG A 17 11.52 -9.14 -7.97
N GLN A 18 11.15 -10.34 -8.43
CA GLN A 18 11.58 -10.85 -9.74
C GLN A 18 11.04 -10.02 -10.90
N VAL A 19 9.81 -9.52 -10.81
CA VAL A 19 9.26 -8.58 -11.80
C VAL A 19 10.02 -7.26 -11.76
N CYS A 20 10.19 -6.68 -10.58
CA CYS A 20 10.87 -5.39 -10.40
C CYS A 20 12.34 -5.42 -10.85
N SER A 21 13.05 -6.52 -10.60
CA SER A 21 14.47 -6.66 -11.00
C SER A 21 14.72 -6.57 -12.50
N ARG A 22 13.68 -6.72 -13.33
CA ARG A 22 13.77 -6.53 -14.80
C ARG A 22 13.80 -5.08 -15.23
N PHE A 23 13.43 -4.15 -14.34
CA PHE A 23 13.41 -2.72 -14.65
C PHE A 23 14.71 -2.05 -14.21
N ARG A 24 15.36 -1.35 -15.15
CA ARG A 24 16.62 -0.62 -14.89
C ARG A 24 16.47 0.49 -13.85
N SER A 25 15.29 1.04 -13.72
CA SER A 25 14.96 2.11 -12.78
C SER A 25 14.67 1.61 -11.36
N GLU A 26 14.66 0.30 -11.17
CA GLU A 26 14.38 -0.30 -9.87
C GLU A 26 15.64 -0.19 -8.98
N THR A 27 15.47 0.38 -7.80
CA THR A 27 16.58 0.68 -6.90
C THR A 27 16.48 -0.03 -5.55
N LEU A 28 15.34 -0.70 -5.27
CA LEU A 28 15.11 -1.38 -3.99
C LEU A 28 15.93 -2.69 -3.91
N THR A 29 15.90 -3.48 -5.00
CA THR A 29 16.68 -4.73 -5.11
C THR A 29 18.12 -4.47 -5.57
N ASN A 30 18.39 -3.31 -6.18
CA ASN A 30 19.69 -2.87 -6.69
C ASN A 30 20.09 -1.50 -6.10
N PRO A 31 20.51 -1.44 -4.83
CA PRO A 31 20.79 -0.17 -4.15
C PRO A 31 21.91 0.65 -4.81
N GLN A 32 22.81 0.01 -5.53
CA GLN A 32 23.86 0.71 -6.30
C GLN A 32 23.30 1.58 -7.44
N MET A 33 22.08 1.29 -7.91
CA MET A 33 21.45 2.07 -8.97
C MET A 33 20.90 3.40 -8.46
N LYS A 34 20.73 3.56 -7.14
CA LYS A 34 20.31 4.85 -6.53
C LYS A 34 21.26 6.01 -6.87
N THR A 35 22.55 5.73 -6.91
CA THR A 35 23.57 6.72 -7.27
C THR A 35 23.86 6.75 -8.76
N LYS A 36 23.93 5.59 -9.39
CA LYS A 36 24.27 5.47 -10.84
C LYS A 36 23.23 6.11 -11.76
N ILE A 37 21.95 6.01 -11.43
CA ILE A 37 20.88 6.58 -12.29
C ILE A 37 20.99 8.11 -12.33
N PRO A 38 20.99 8.85 -11.20
CA PRO A 38 21.15 10.30 -11.19
C PRO A 38 22.47 10.75 -11.84
N GLU A 39 23.59 10.06 -11.56
CA GLU A 39 24.86 10.36 -12.19
C GLU A 39 24.83 10.21 -13.72
N THR A 40 24.20 9.14 -14.21
CA THR A 40 24.07 8.91 -15.65
C THR A 40 23.21 9.96 -16.31
N HIS A 41 22.11 10.35 -15.68
CA HIS A 41 21.26 11.44 -16.16
C HIS A 41 22.00 12.78 -16.15
N GLY A 42 22.72 13.09 -15.08
CA GLY A 42 23.51 14.30 -14.97
C GLY A 42 24.67 14.35 -16.02
N LYS A 43 25.31 13.22 -16.29
CA LYS A 43 26.34 13.14 -17.37
C LYS A 43 25.72 13.33 -18.75
N ARG A 44 24.53 12.76 -19.02
CA ARG A 44 23.79 12.99 -20.27
C ARG A 44 23.39 14.44 -20.45
N ALA A 45 22.83 15.07 -19.42
CA ALA A 45 22.44 16.47 -19.48
C ALA A 45 23.63 17.35 -19.81
N ARG A 46 24.75 17.18 -19.11
CA ARG A 46 26.01 17.90 -19.40
C ARG A 46 26.53 17.67 -20.81
N ALA A 47 26.46 16.42 -21.29
CA ALA A 47 26.90 16.11 -22.65
C ALA A 47 26.00 16.74 -23.73
N CYS A 48 24.69 16.87 -23.46
CA CYS A 48 23.78 17.61 -24.33
C CYS A 48 24.10 19.11 -24.34
N GLN A 49 24.33 19.70 -23.17
CA GLN A 49 24.74 21.10 -23.04
C GLN A 49 26.05 21.39 -23.79
N ALA A 50 27.03 20.48 -23.72
CA ALA A 50 28.32 20.66 -24.39
C ALA A 50 28.25 20.57 -25.92
N LYS A 51 27.24 19.86 -26.45
CA LYS A 51 27.07 19.72 -27.93
C LYS A 51 26.43 20.95 -28.56
N ASP A 52 25.68 21.71 -27.81
CA ASP A 52 24.89 22.83 -28.33
C ASP A 52 25.50 24.18 -27.90
N LEU A 53 26.74 24.40 -28.35
CA LEU A 53 27.63 25.51 -27.88
C LEU A 53 27.21 26.89 -28.30
N VAL A 54 26.18 27.08 -29.14
CA VAL A 54 26.05 28.41 -29.80
C VAL A 54 24.70 29.09 -29.57
N HIS A 55 23.57 28.41 -29.31
CA HIS A 55 22.27 29.07 -29.37
C HIS A 55 21.19 28.68 -28.35
N THR A 56 21.42 27.73 -27.45
CA THR A 56 20.35 27.29 -26.55
C THR A 56 20.83 27.21 -25.11
N GLN A 57 20.16 27.94 -24.20
CA GLN A 57 20.32 27.71 -22.77
C GLN A 57 19.53 26.46 -22.37
N PHE A 58 20.22 25.40 -21.97
CA PHE A 58 19.61 24.24 -21.39
C PHE A 58 19.50 24.38 -19.88
N GLU A 59 18.29 24.33 -19.38
CA GLU A 59 18.03 24.24 -17.94
C GLU A 59 17.69 22.78 -17.58
N THR A 60 18.39 22.21 -16.62
CA THR A 60 18.10 20.88 -16.12
C THR A 60 17.33 21.00 -14.81
N ILE A 61 16.06 20.65 -14.83
CA ILE A 61 15.21 20.64 -13.65
C ILE A 61 15.17 19.21 -13.11
N GLY A 62 15.55 19.03 -11.84
CA GLY A 62 15.44 17.79 -11.10
C GLY A 62 14.36 17.90 -10.04
N THR A 63 13.44 16.92 -9.97
CA THR A 63 12.46 16.80 -8.90
C THR A 63 12.75 15.55 -8.09
N SER A 64 12.56 15.61 -6.78
CA SER A 64 12.61 14.46 -5.88
C SER A 64 11.33 14.48 -5.06
N ASP A 65 10.46 13.51 -5.34
CA ASP A 65 9.18 13.39 -4.66
C ASP A 65 9.22 12.19 -3.71
N ASP A 66 8.92 12.45 -2.45
CA ASP A 66 8.70 11.40 -1.44
C ASP A 66 7.23 11.41 -1.02
N LEU A 67 6.53 10.32 -1.32
CA LEU A 67 5.12 10.16 -1.00
C LEU A 67 4.96 9.62 0.43
N LYS A 68 4.67 10.51 1.36
CA LYS A 68 4.32 10.13 2.73
C LYS A 68 3.09 9.20 2.72
N THR A 69 3.20 8.05 3.39
CA THR A 69 2.11 7.07 3.53
C THR A 69 1.57 6.46 2.21
N SER A 70 2.38 6.43 1.15
CA SER A 70 1.93 5.92 -0.15
C SER A 70 1.41 4.47 -0.09
N ASN A 71 1.94 3.65 0.83
CA ASN A 71 1.50 2.27 1.02
C ASN A 71 0.05 2.16 1.49
N GLN A 72 -0.46 3.15 2.22
CA GLN A 72 -1.84 3.17 2.71
C GLN A 72 -2.86 3.56 1.64
N THR A 73 -2.39 4.26 0.61
CA THR A 73 -3.24 4.71 -0.51
C THR A 73 -3.24 3.75 -1.69
N GLN A 74 -2.42 2.70 -1.65
CA GLN A 74 -2.33 1.73 -2.72
C GLN A 74 -3.36 0.61 -2.56
N HIS A 75 -4.26 0.53 -3.50
CA HIS A 75 -5.24 -0.56 -3.59
C HIS A 75 -4.58 -1.88 -3.98
N THR A 76 -4.84 -2.94 -3.21
CA THR A 76 -4.33 -4.30 -3.48
C THR A 76 -4.71 -4.79 -4.88
N THR A 77 -5.86 -4.37 -5.39
CA THR A 77 -6.30 -4.68 -6.76
C THR A 77 -5.34 -4.13 -7.82
N LYS A 78 -4.79 -2.91 -7.64
CA LYS A 78 -3.80 -2.35 -8.57
C LYS A 78 -2.53 -3.18 -8.58
N LEU A 79 -2.06 -3.62 -7.41
CA LEU A 79 -0.92 -4.51 -7.30
C LEU A 79 -1.17 -5.83 -8.04
N ALA A 80 -2.33 -6.45 -7.84
CA ALA A 80 -2.71 -7.69 -8.52
C ALA A 80 -2.70 -7.54 -10.04
N LEU A 81 -3.34 -6.48 -10.57
CA LEU A 81 -3.39 -6.20 -12.00
C LEU A 81 -2.00 -5.94 -12.58
N THR A 82 -1.16 -5.22 -11.86
CA THR A 82 0.23 -4.96 -12.29
C THR A 82 1.03 -6.26 -12.36
N LEU A 83 0.96 -7.10 -11.33
CA LEU A 83 1.67 -8.38 -11.32
C LEU A 83 1.17 -9.33 -12.40
N ILE A 84 -0.12 -9.42 -12.63
CA ILE A 84 -0.73 -10.21 -13.71
C ILE A 84 -0.18 -9.78 -15.07
N LYS A 85 -0.03 -8.48 -15.31
CA LYS A 85 0.48 -7.95 -16.59
C LYS A 85 1.91 -8.38 -16.88
N PHE A 86 2.74 -8.57 -15.87
CA PHE A 86 4.17 -8.87 -16.03
C PHE A 86 4.55 -10.32 -15.72
N THR A 87 3.59 -11.17 -15.37
CA THR A 87 3.83 -12.58 -15.03
C THR A 87 3.19 -13.53 -16.04
N LYS A 88 3.59 -14.79 -15.99
CA LYS A 88 2.99 -15.84 -16.81
C LYS A 88 1.57 -16.18 -16.34
N LYS A 89 0.73 -16.63 -17.25
CA LYS A 89 -0.69 -16.95 -16.99
C LYS A 89 -0.88 -17.98 -15.89
N GLU A 90 0.04 -18.92 -15.74
CA GLU A 90 0.00 -19.96 -14.69
C GLU A 90 0.05 -19.38 -13.26
N LEU A 91 0.66 -18.20 -13.09
CA LEU A 91 0.77 -17.53 -11.79
C LEU A 91 -0.43 -16.63 -11.47
N HIS A 92 -1.27 -16.31 -12.46
CA HIS A 92 -2.40 -15.39 -12.27
C HIS A 92 -3.38 -15.84 -11.18
N PRO A 93 -3.81 -17.12 -11.12
CA PRO A 93 -4.73 -17.58 -10.06
C PRO A 93 -4.11 -17.42 -8.67
N PHE A 94 -2.82 -17.71 -8.53
CA PHE A 94 -2.10 -17.53 -7.27
C PHE A 94 -2.07 -16.05 -6.86
N ILE A 95 -1.69 -15.15 -7.78
CA ILE A 95 -1.60 -13.71 -7.51
C ILE A 95 -2.96 -13.16 -7.07
N VAL A 96 -4.04 -13.50 -7.78
CA VAL A 96 -5.38 -13.06 -7.42
C VAL A 96 -5.79 -13.56 -6.03
N ARG A 97 -5.54 -14.84 -5.74
CA ARG A 97 -5.85 -15.44 -4.45
C ARG A 97 -5.04 -14.80 -3.32
N ALA A 98 -3.73 -14.63 -3.53
CA ALA A 98 -2.85 -14.01 -2.56
C ALA A 98 -3.27 -12.57 -2.26
N CYS A 99 -3.54 -11.77 -3.29
CA CYS A 99 -4.01 -10.40 -3.12
C CYS A 99 -5.39 -10.34 -2.43
N SER A 100 -6.30 -11.27 -2.70
CA SER A 100 -7.61 -11.31 -2.06
C SER A 100 -7.53 -11.59 -0.55
N LEU A 101 -6.51 -12.32 -0.09
CA LEU A 101 -6.28 -12.52 1.35
C LEU A 101 -5.94 -11.21 2.07
N PHE A 102 -5.26 -10.28 1.39
CA PHE A 102 -4.94 -8.97 1.95
C PHE A 102 -6.12 -7.98 1.95
N MET A 103 -7.15 -8.25 1.15
CA MET A 103 -8.36 -7.43 1.11
C MET A 103 -9.30 -7.69 2.30
N LYS A 104 -9.25 -8.91 2.84
CA LYS A 104 -10.06 -9.32 4.00
C LYS A 104 -9.22 -9.28 5.26
N LYS A 105 -9.18 -8.15 5.92
CA LYS A 105 -8.42 -7.96 7.16
C LYS A 105 -9.35 -7.82 8.35
N ARG A 106 -8.89 -8.32 9.49
CA ARG A 106 -9.46 -7.99 10.80
C ARG A 106 -8.48 -7.10 11.53
N ILE A 107 -8.92 -5.92 11.86
CA ILE A 107 -8.15 -4.96 12.63
C ILE A 107 -8.69 -5.03 14.06
N LYS A 108 -7.85 -5.47 15.00
CA LYS A 108 -8.20 -5.43 16.42
C LYS A 108 -8.26 -3.98 16.86
N LEU A 109 -9.34 -3.61 17.53
CA LEU A 109 -9.39 -2.32 18.22
C LEU A 109 -8.40 -2.33 19.37
N ASP A 110 -7.75 -1.20 19.58
CA ASP A 110 -6.93 -0.97 20.76
C ASP A 110 -7.81 -1.05 22.00
N ASP A 111 -7.28 -1.65 23.07
CA ASP A 111 -8.02 -1.87 24.30
C ASP A 111 -8.42 -0.53 24.95
N ASP A 112 -7.60 0.52 24.80
CA ASP A 112 -7.94 1.87 25.27
C ASP A 112 -9.11 2.47 24.52
N ILE A 113 -9.17 2.33 23.20
CA ILE A 113 -10.29 2.77 22.37
C ILE A 113 -11.55 1.99 22.75
N LEU A 114 -11.44 0.70 22.95
CA LEU A 114 -12.56 -0.15 23.35
C LEU A 114 -13.10 0.29 24.72
N GLN A 115 -12.23 0.60 25.69
CA GLN A 115 -12.62 1.11 27.01
C GLN A 115 -13.31 2.47 26.92
N ILE A 116 -12.86 3.36 26.06
CA ILE A 116 -13.52 4.64 25.79
C ILE A 116 -14.96 4.42 25.29
N ILE A 117 -15.13 3.49 24.34
CA ILE A 117 -16.44 3.17 23.78
C ILE A 117 -17.35 2.55 24.85
N ILE A 118 -16.82 1.69 25.70
CA ILE A 118 -17.60 1.01 26.76
C ILE A 118 -18.02 1.99 27.85
N ASN A 119 -17.11 2.83 28.30
CA ASN A 119 -17.31 3.69 29.48
C ASN A 119 -18.12 4.96 29.18
N ASN A 120 -18.10 5.45 27.93
CA ASN A 120 -18.84 6.66 27.56
C ASN A 120 -20.25 6.34 27.05
N HIS A 121 -21.25 6.77 27.81
CA HIS A 121 -22.67 6.63 27.43
C HIS A 121 -23.01 7.48 26.20
N ASP A 122 -22.51 8.72 26.18
CA ASP A 122 -22.75 9.68 25.10
C ASP A 122 -21.39 10.05 24.48
N LEU A 123 -20.88 9.20 23.58
CA LEU A 123 -19.62 9.45 22.90
C LEU A 123 -19.76 10.62 21.93
N LYS A 124 -19.20 11.77 22.30
CA LYS A 124 -19.11 12.94 21.42
C LYS A 124 -17.79 12.85 20.63
N THR A 125 -17.87 12.40 19.40
CA THR A 125 -16.72 12.34 18.48
C THR A 125 -17.17 12.72 17.08
N GLU A 126 -16.28 13.29 16.29
CA GLU A 126 -16.54 13.57 14.86
C GLU A 126 -16.21 12.35 13.96
N ASP A 127 -15.47 11.37 14.49
CA ASP A 127 -15.09 10.17 13.75
C ASP A 127 -16.31 9.25 13.55
N GLU A 128 -16.70 9.08 12.29
CA GLU A 128 -17.83 8.26 11.88
C GLU A 128 -17.65 6.77 12.22
N THR A 129 -16.41 6.28 12.22
CA THR A 129 -16.11 4.89 12.57
C THR A 129 -16.35 4.65 14.04
N LEU A 130 -15.90 5.56 14.91
CA LEU A 130 -16.14 5.49 16.35
C LEU A 130 -17.61 5.66 16.70
N LYS A 131 -18.32 6.58 16.04
CA LYS A 131 -19.79 6.71 16.20
C LYS A 131 -20.51 5.42 15.88
N THR A 132 -20.14 4.79 14.77
CA THR A 132 -20.76 3.55 14.32
C THR A 132 -20.43 2.38 15.26
N LEU A 133 -19.20 2.27 15.72
CA LEU A 133 -18.81 1.27 16.72
C LEU A 133 -19.56 1.46 18.04
N HIS A 134 -19.61 2.70 18.53
CA HIS A 134 -20.33 3.02 19.74
C HIS A 134 -21.83 2.72 19.61
N GLY A 135 -22.46 3.11 18.49
CA GLY A 135 -23.86 2.82 18.20
C GLY A 135 -24.15 1.32 18.11
N ALA A 136 -23.24 0.56 17.49
CA ALA A 136 -23.35 -0.90 17.41
C ALA A 136 -23.18 -1.56 18.78
N TYR A 137 -22.23 -1.10 19.60
CA TYR A 137 -22.00 -1.59 20.96
C TYR A 137 -23.22 -1.31 21.87
N ARG A 138 -23.82 -0.15 21.74
CA ARG A 138 -25.00 0.24 22.52
C ARG A 138 -26.31 -0.34 21.99
N GLY A 139 -26.27 -1.10 20.90
CA GLY A 139 -27.45 -1.65 20.28
C GLY A 139 -28.35 -0.62 19.57
N LEU A 140 -27.81 0.59 19.34
CA LEU A 140 -28.53 1.66 18.62
C LEU A 140 -28.59 1.39 17.11
N ILE A 141 -27.65 0.61 16.59
CA ILE A 141 -27.59 0.18 15.20
C ILE A 141 -27.81 -1.33 15.16
N ASN A 142 -28.92 -1.75 14.58
CA ASN A 142 -29.29 -3.16 14.48
C ASN A 142 -29.92 -3.45 13.09
N PRO A 143 -29.34 -4.33 12.27
CA PRO A 143 -28.09 -5.08 12.50
C PRO A 143 -26.85 -4.17 12.43
N PRO A 144 -25.78 -4.51 13.15
CA PRO A 144 -24.52 -3.75 13.06
C PRO A 144 -23.94 -3.86 11.63
N PRO A 145 -23.21 -2.82 11.17
CA PRO A 145 -22.63 -2.84 9.84
C PRO A 145 -21.67 -4.02 9.68
N ARG A 146 -21.48 -4.45 8.42
CA ARG A 146 -20.75 -5.66 8.07
C ARG A 146 -19.32 -5.69 8.65
N TRP A 147 -18.66 -4.54 8.69
CA TRP A 147 -17.32 -4.41 9.22
C TRP A 147 -17.24 -4.43 10.76
N ALA A 148 -18.36 -4.19 11.48
CA ALA A 148 -18.43 -4.21 12.94
C ALA A 148 -18.94 -5.56 13.50
N LYS A 149 -18.94 -6.61 12.72
CA LYS A 149 -19.77 -7.82 12.93
C LYS A 149 -19.36 -8.74 14.06
N LYS A 150 -18.16 -8.75 14.58
CA LYS A 150 -17.80 -9.75 15.61
C LYS A 150 -17.21 -9.12 16.86
N GLY A 151 -18.03 -9.12 17.89
CA GLY A 151 -17.59 -8.82 19.25
C GLY A 151 -17.12 -7.39 19.47
N LEU A 152 -17.43 -6.49 18.55
CA LEU A 152 -17.11 -5.04 18.57
C LEU A 152 -15.64 -4.69 18.83
N SER A 153 -14.79 -5.69 19.09
CA SER A 153 -13.36 -5.53 19.28
C SER A 153 -12.54 -5.62 17.98
N PHE A 154 -13.21 -5.88 16.85
CA PHE A 154 -12.58 -6.00 15.54
C PHE A 154 -13.34 -5.23 14.48
N ILE A 155 -12.59 -4.58 13.60
CA ILE A 155 -13.10 -4.02 12.35
C ILE A 155 -12.71 -4.98 11.23
N GLU A 156 -13.68 -5.42 10.43
CA GLU A 156 -13.42 -6.19 9.22
C GLU A 156 -13.38 -5.27 8.00
N THR A 157 -12.29 -5.31 7.24
CA THR A 157 -12.17 -4.59 5.97
C THR A 157 -12.30 -5.57 4.82
N GLU A 158 -12.99 -5.14 3.75
CA GLU A 158 -13.15 -5.94 2.53
C GLU A 158 -12.32 -5.40 1.36
N THR A 159 -11.76 -4.21 1.51
CA THR A 159 -11.09 -3.48 0.43
C THR A 159 -9.59 -3.29 0.62
N GLY A 160 -9.02 -3.70 1.73
CA GLY A 160 -7.59 -3.59 2.01
C GLY A 160 -7.17 -2.24 2.51
#